data_9ac3f8e730d2c988a45bda355eb617e0
#
_entry.id   9ac3f8e730d2c988a45bda355eb617e0
#
_cell.length_a   1.000
_cell.length_b   1.000
_cell.length_c   1.000
_cell.angle_alpha   90.00
_cell.angle_beta   90.00
_cell.angle_gamma   90.00
#
_symmetry.space_group_name_H-M   'P 1'
#
loop_
_entity.id
_entity.type
_entity.pdbx_description
1 polymer ?
#
loop_
_entity_poly.entity_id
_entity_poly.type
_entity_poly.pdbx_seq_one_letter_code
_entity_poly.pdbx_strand_id
1 'polypeptide(L)'
;MKDKIINIILTVIAIFLIVIIGIFGLIIYGEITGTIAINFEEVGYPTIEYNSNKTNNTTLPNTEIIEQNYIETQENSAKENYLYKQLGQYAKIIYNKLCENTENLKTGTYTIKFGETFSNMLKQEGGSDKLQQEYQSAIECFLYENPEIFYIEPTNMYLNIEKITKITGVKYNVYIDNGDSPTYLATGFYSKEEVDTAIQKVEQIKDYEKLKIIHDYLIDNIEYNLEQSNYNAYNLYGALVNKKCVCEGYAKAFKYLTDEINIENVLVIGKGTNSNNETENHA
;
A
#
# COMPACT_ATOMS: atom_id res chain seq x y z
N MET A 1 41.57 -23.58 -35.12
CA MET A 1 40.10 -23.54 -35.30
C MET A 1 39.41 -22.98 -34.07
N LYS A 2 39.73 -23.40 -32.82
CA LYS A 2 39.17 -22.88 -31.57
C LYS A 2 39.33 -21.35 -31.40
N ASP A 3 40.52 -20.83 -31.69
CA ASP A 3 40.78 -19.37 -31.51
C ASP A 3 39.97 -18.49 -32.46
N LYS A 4 39.70 -18.96 -33.69
CA LYS A 4 38.81 -18.24 -34.61
C LYS A 4 37.36 -18.20 -34.13
N ILE A 5 36.87 -19.28 -33.51
CA ILE A 5 35.52 -19.38 -32.99
C ILE A 5 35.39 -18.44 -31.74
N ILE A 6 36.37 -18.44 -30.85
CA ILE A 6 36.43 -17.58 -29.68
C ILE A 6 36.42 -16.11 -30.11
N ASN A 7 37.22 -15.73 -31.10
CA ASN A 7 37.26 -14.37 -31.59
C ASN A 7 35.92 -13.93 -32.22
N ILE A 8 35.24 -14.82 -32.94
CA ILE A 8 33.90 -14.52 -33.48
C ILE A 8 32.91 -14.32 -32.37
N ILE A 9 32.89 -15.16 -31.33
CA ILE A 9 31.98 -15.01 -30.16
C ILE A 9 32.24 -13.70 -29.43
N LEU A 10 33.51 -13.38 -29.15
CA LEU A 10 33.89 -12.11 -28.51
C LEU A 10 33.48 -10.90 -29.35
N THR A 11 33.62 -10.97 -30.67
CA THR A 11 33.18 -9.87 -31.54
C THR A 11 31.66 -9.71 -31.53
N VAL A 12 30.89 -10.79 -31.52
CA VAL A 12 29.43 -10.73 -31.43
C VAL A 12 28.99 -10.14 -30.09
N ILE A 13 29.61 -10.54 -28.95
CA ILE A 13 29.34 -10.01 -27.64
C ILE A 13 29.68 -8.50 -27.60
N ALA A 14 30.80 -8.08 -28.15
CA ALA A 14 31.19 -6.70 -28.21
C ALA A 14 30.18 -5.82 -28.99
N ILE A 15 29.74 -6.31 -30.14
CA ILE A 15 28.70 -5.63 -30.94
C ILE A 15 27.40 -5.52 -30.16
N PHE A 16 26.99 -6.58 -29.47
CA PHE A 16 25.76 -6.61 -28.67
C PHE A 16 25.83 -5.61 -27.52
N LEU A 17 26.98 -5.51 -26.84
CA LEU A 17 27.20 -4.50 -25.77
C LEU A 17 27.16 -3.08 -26.31
N ILE A 18 27.74 -2.82 -27.49
CA ILE A 18 27.71 -1.49 -28.12
C ILE A 18 26.27 -1.10 -28.49
N VAL A 19 25.46 -2.05 -28.98
CA VAL A 19 24.05 -1.79 -29.28
C VAL A 19 23.26 -1.48 -28.02
N ILE A 20 23.48 -2.21 -26.92
CA ILE A 20 22.82 -1.95 -25.64
C ILE A 20 23.20 -0.56 -25.12
N ILE A 21 24.49 -0.21 -25.10
CA ILE A 21 24.97 1.11 -24.68
C ILE A 21 24.36 2.22 -25.55
N GLY A 22 24.26 1.99 -26.86
CA GLY A 22 23.63 2.91 -27.79
C GLY A 22 22.14 3.14 -27.50
N ILE A 23 21.41 2.08 -27.19
CA ILE A 23 19.98 2.16 -26.82
C ILE A 23 19.82 2.93 -25.51
N PHE A 24 20.61 2.63 -24.47
CA PHE A 24 20.60 3.37 -23.21
C PHE A 24 20.96 4.84 -23.41
N GLY A 25 21.97 5.13 -24.24
CA GLY A 25 22.34 6.48 -24.60
C GLY A 25 21.23 7.27 -25.28
N LEU A 26 20.48 6.62 -26.19
CA LEU A 26 19.33 7.23 -26.87
C LEU A 26 18.17 7.49 -25.88
N ILE A 27 17.93 6.57 -24.95
CA ILE A 27 16.90 6.72 -23.92
C ILE A 27 17.24 7.92 -23.01
N ILE A 28 18.47 7.98 -22.48
CA ILE A 28 18.94 9.09 -21.63
C ILE A 28 18.89 10.41 -22.39
N TYR A 29 19.34 10.43 -23.65
CA TYR A 29 19.26 11.61 -24.48
C TYR A 29 17.82 12.07 -24.73
N GLY A 30 16.92 11.13 -24.98
CA GLY A 30 15.50 11.40 -25.16
C GLY A 30 14.84 11.97 -23.91
N GLU A 31 15.19 11.49 -22.71
CA GLU A 31 14.73 12.05 -21.43
C GLU A 31 15.27 13.47 -21.21
N ILE A 32 16.56 13.71 -21.44
CA ILE A 32 17.18 15.02 -21.27
C ILE A 32 16.60 16.06 -22.24
N THR A 33 16.23 15.64 -23.46
CA THR A 33 15.71 16.53 -24.49
C THR A 33 14.17 16.62 -24.48
N GLY A 34 13.50 15.83 -23.64
CA GLY A 34 12.02 15.76 -23.58
C GLY A 34 11.36 15.16 -24.84
N THR A 35 12.16 14.55 -25.74
CA THR A 35 11.67 13.91 -26.96
C THR A 35 11.15 12.49 -26.74
N ILE A 36 11.57 11.83 -25.63
CA ILE A 36 11.03 10.57 -25.14
C ILE A 36 10.66 10.85 -23.68
N ALA A 37 9.39 11.11 -23.41
CA ALA A 37 8.87 10.96 -22.07
C ALA A 37 8.72 9.44 -21.85
N ILE A 38 9.65 8.83 -21.12
CA ILE A 38 9.33 7.61 -20.42
C ILE A 38 8.41 8.08 -19.30
N ASN A 39 7.10 8.01 -19.57
CA ASN A 39 6.14 7.96 -18.50
C ASN A 39 6.45 6.64 -17.77
N PHE A 40 7.31 6.69 -16.75
CA PHE A 40 6.97 5.94 -15.57
C PHE A 40 5.60 6.52 -15.22
N GLU A 41 4.52 5.82 -15.60
CA GLU A 41 3.30 5.96 -14.85
C GLU A 41 3.79 5.85 -13.42
N GLU A 42 3.86 6.98 -12.72
CA GLU A 42 3.79 6.96 -11.28
C GLU A 42 2.68 5.96 -11.06
N VAL A 43 2.99 4.86 -10.41
CA VAL A 43 1.98 3.98 -9.85
C VAL A 43 1.36 4.87 -8.79
N GLY A 44 0.57 5.82 -9.27
CA GLY A 44 -0.23 6.69 -8.44
C GLY A 44 -1.10 5.74 -7.67
N TYR A 45 -1.06 5.83 -6.35
CA TYR A 45 -2.01 5.16 -5.51
C TYR A 45 -3.38 5.33 -6.17
N PRO A 46 -4.10 4.25 -6.51
CA PRO A 46 -5.38 4.37 -7.18
C PRO A 46 -6.27 5.22 -6.28
N THR A 47 -6.61 6.39 -6.75
CA THR A 47 -7.55 7.29 -6.10
C THR A 47 -8.88 6.55 -6.07
N ILE A 48 -9.41 6.28 -4.88
CA ILE A 48 -10.78 5.78 -4.72
C ILE A 48 -11.69 6.90 -5.19
N GLU A 49 -12.18 6.81 -6.44
CA GLU A 49 -13.22 7.71 -6.91
C GLU A 49 -14.52 7.34 -6.21
N TYR A 50 -14.95 8.19 -5.28
CA TYR A 50 -16.23 8.07 -4.61
C TYR A 50 -17.37 8.27 -5.60
N ASN A 51 -17.91 7.18 -6.13
CA ASN A 51 -19.14 7.18 -6.89
C ASN A 51 -20.30 6.97 -5.91
N SER A 52 -20.95 8.06 -5.50
CA SER A 52 -22.05 8.08 -4.54
C SER A 52 -23.36 7.44 -5.01
N ASN A 53 -23.39 6.75 -6.15
CA ASN A 53 -24.59 6.10 -6.68
C ASN A 53 -24.25 4.75 -7.29
N LYS A 54 -24.43 3.68 -6.51
CA LYS A 54 -24.99 2.38 -7.00
C LYS A 54 -25.27 1.41 -5.87
N THR A 55 -26.49 1.45 -5.36
CA THR A 55 -27.17 0.27 -4.85
C THR A 55 -27.53 -0.63 -6.02
N ASN A 56 -26.87 -1.76 -6.15
CA ASN A 56 -27.33 -2.86 -6.99
C ASN A 56 -27.42 -4.12 -6.16
N ASN A 57 -28.65 -4.45 -5.78
CA ASN A 57 -29.04 -5.81 -5.35
C ASN A 57 -28.85 -6.77 -6.52
N THR A 58 -27.94 -7.70 -6.40
CA THR A 58 -27.92 -8.90 -7.24
C THR A 58 -27.66 -10.11 -6.34
N THR A 59 -28.69 -10.93 -6.17
CA THR A 59 -28.72 -12.22 -5.49
C THR A 59 -27.87 -13.24 -6.24
N LEU A 60 -26.93 -13.88 -5.55
CA LEU A 60 -26.12 -15.02 -6.02
C LEU A 60 -26.27 -16.23 -5.08
N PRO A 61 -26.16 -17.47 -5.55
CA PRO A 61 -26.57 -18.65 -4.79
C PRO A 61 -25.51 -19.27 -3.90
N ASN A 62 -25.91 -19.70 -2.74
CA ASN A 62 -25.42 -20.75 -1.80
C ASN A 62 -23.92 -20.99 -1.50
N THR A 63 -22.95 -20.33 -2.14
CA THR A 63 -21.55 -20.35 -1.69
C THR A 63 -21.27 -19.24 -0.66
N GLU A 64 -22.23 -18.36 -0.47
CA GLU A 64 -22.19 -17.17 0.38
C GLU A 64 -22.12 -17.47 1.89
N ILE A 65 -22.54 -18.66 2.33
CA ILE A 65 -22.75 -18.90 3.77
C ILE A 65 -21.44 -19.00 4.56
N ILE A 66 -20.36 -19.53 3.97
CA ILE A 66 -19.08 -19.66 4.70
C ILE A 66 -18.32 -18.33 4.68
N GLU A 67 -18.34 -17.62 3.57
CA GLU A 67 -17.70 -16.29 3.42
C GLU A 67 -18.49 -15.25 4.23
N GLN A 68 -19.82 -15.29 4.22
CA GLN A 68 -20.70 -14.40 4.96
C GLN A 68 -20.60 -14.61 6.48
N ASN A 69 -20.50 -15.84 6.95
CA ASN A 69 -20.24 -16.14 8.37
C ASN A 69 -18.87 -15.66 8.84
N TYR A 70 -17.85 -15.67 7.96
CA TYR A 70 -16.52 -15.11 8.28
C TYR A 70 -16.59 -13.59 8.42
N ILE A 71 -17.32 -12.90 7.55
CA ILE A 71 -17.51 -11.44 7.58
C ILE A 71 -18.33 -11.04 8.82
N GLU A 72 -19.48 -11.69 9.07
CA GLU A 72 -20.36 -11.37 10.21
C GLU A 72 -19.68 -11.57 11.56
N THR A 73 -18.78 -12.58 11.69
CA THR A 73 -18.05 -12.82 12.95
C THR A 73 -16.97 -11.76 13.22
N GLN A 74 -16.45 -11.12 12.17
CA GLN A 74 -15.41 -10.09 12.28
C GLN A 74 -15.99 -8.66 12.35
N GLU A 75 -17.17 -8.40 11.80
CA GLU A 75 -17.83 -7.09 11.91
C GLU A 75 -18.07 -6.63 13.35
N ASN A 76 -18.20 -7.57 14.29
CA ASN A 76 -18.34 -7.29 15.72
C ASN A 76 -17.02 -6.89 16.42
N SER A 77 -15.88 -7.03 15.78
CA SER A 77 -14.55 -6.71 16.33
C SER A 77 -13.85 -5.55 15.62
N ALA A 78 -14.26 -5.22 14.41
CA ALA A 78 -13.73 -4.07 13.68
C ALA A 78 -14.29 -2.78 14.26
N LYS A 79 -13.44 -1.82 14.63
CA LYS A 79 -13.86 -0.43 14.85
C LYS A 79 -14.78 -0.04 13.70
N GLU A 80 -15.91 0.62 13.97
CA GLU A 80 -16.84 1.11 12.93
C GLU A 80 -16.18 2.20 12.09
N ASN A 81 -15.13 1.88 11.36
CA ASN A 81 -14.36 2.82 10.57
C ASN A 81 -15.09 3.17 9.26
N TYR A 82 -15.06 4.43 8.89
CA TYR A 82 -15.82 4.95 7.74
C TYR A 82 -15.38 4.34 6.41
N LEU A 83 -14.06 4.21 6.19
CA LEU A 83 -13.51 3.64 4.95
C LEU A 83 -13.77 2.12 4.87
N TYR A 84 -13.65 1.42 5.99
CA TYR A 84 -13.98 -0.01 6.05
C TYR A 84 -15.41 -0.32 5.60
N LYS A 85 -16.39 0.51 5.98
CA LYS A 85 -17.79 0.32 5.58
C LYS A 85 -17.99 0.35 4.06
N GLN A 86 -17.10 1.04 3.33
CA GLN A 86 -17.15 1.20 1.88
C GLN A 86 -16.44 0.09 1.12
N LEU A 87 -15.65 -0.74 1.79
CA LEU A 87 -14.94 -1.84 1.15
C LEU A 87 -15.92 -2.88 0.58
N GLY A 88 -15.51 -3.45 -0.55
CA GLY A 88 -16.13 -4.64 -1.10
C GLY A 88 -15.94 -5.86 -0.18
N GLN A 89 -16.72 -6.90 -0.44
CA GLN A 89 -16.70 -8.13 0.36
C GLN A 89 -15.29 -8.73 0.48
N TYR A 90 -14.58 -8.85 -0.61
CA TYR A 90 -13.25 -9.47 -0.63
C TYR A 90 -12.18 -8.55 -0.02
N ALA A 91 -12.29 -7.24 -0.22
CA ALA A 91 -11.44 -6.27 0.44
C ALA A 91 -11.60 -6.31 1.96
N LYS A 92 -12.82 -6.49 2.49
CA LYS A 92 -13.07 -6.68 3.93
C LYS A 92 -12.37 -7.92 4.49
N ILE A 93 -12.37 -9.03 3.76
CA ILE A 93 -11.66 -10.26 4.17
C ILE A 93 -10.15 -9.98 4.28
N ILE A 94 -9.58 -9.26 3.29
CA ILE A 94 -8.17 -8.91 3.29
C ILE A 94 -7.84 -7.94 4.43
N TYR A 95 -8.63 -6.87 4.59
CA TYR A 95 -8.49 -5.89 5.67
C TYR A 95 -8.49 -6.54 7.05
N ASN A 96 -9.51 -7.37 7.33
CA ASN A 96 -9.62 -8.06 8.62
C ASN A 96 -8.42 -8.95 8.87
N LYS A 97 -7.92 -9.64 7.83
CA LYS A 97 -6.75 -10.50 7.96
C LYS A 97 -5.46 -9.71 8.21
N LEU A 98 -5.34 -8.51 7.68
CA LEU A 98 -4.25 -7.59 8.00
C LEU A 98 -4.34 -7.15 9.46
N CYS A 99 -5.52 -6.73 9.94
CA CYS A 99 -5.75 -6.34 11.33
C CYS A 99 -5.44 -7.47 12.33
N GLU A 100 -5.84 -8.71 12.01
CA GLU A 100 -5.52 -9.88 12.85
C GLU A 100 -4.02 -10.16 12.98
N ASN A 101 -3.21 -9.68 12.06
CA ASN A 101 -1.79 -9.99 11.96
C ASN A 101 -0.87 -8.78 12.21
N THR A 102 -1.34 -7.67 12.74
CA THR A 102 -0.54 -6.46 12.96
C THR A 102 0.77 -6.71 13.71
N GLU A 103 0.74 -7.55 14.75
CA GLU A 103 1.96 -7.92 15.49
C GLU A 103 2.96 -8.73 14.65
N ASN A 104 2.46 -9.62 13.80
CA ASN A 104 3.29 -10.42 12.90
C ASN A 104 3.89 -9.56 11.78
N LEU A 105 3.12 -8.55 11.31
CA LEU A 105 3.56 -7.62 10.26
C LEU A 105 4.78 -6.79 10.67
N LYS A 106 5.00 -6.56 11.95
CA LYS A 106 6.19 -5.86 12.46
C LYS A 106 7.51 -6.57 12.14
N THR A 107 7.48 -7.85 11.75
CA THR A 107 8.68 -8.59 11.32
C THR A 107 9.17 -8.23 9.92
N GLY A 108 8.30 -7.63 9.08
CA GLY A 108 8.61 -7.24 7.71
C GLY A 108 8.65 -8.37 6.68
N THR A 109 8.47 -9.62 7.10
CA THR A 109 8.58 -10.80 6.24
C THR A 109 7.50 -11.85 6.49
N TYR A 110 6.52 -11.53 7.34
CA TYR A 110 5.43 -12.46 7.66
C TYR A 110 4.50 -12.66 6.47
N THR A 111 4.23 -13.93 6.12
CA THR A 111 3.30 -14.29 5.05
C THR A 111 1.88 -14.40 5.58
N ILE A 112 0.96 -13.57 5.08
CA ILE A 112 -0.46 -13.65 5.38
C ILE A 112 -1.12 -14.61 4.40
N LYS A 113 -1.68 -15.72 4.90
CA LYS A 113 -2.27 -16.77 4.08
C LYS A 113 -3.79 -16.69 4.08
N PHE A 114 -4.40 -16.71 2.89
CA PHE A 114 -5.83 -16.82 2.66
C PHE A 114 -6.23 -18.22 2.18
N GLY A 115 -5.27 -19.05 1.77
CA GLY A 115 -5.54 -20.37 1.23
C GLY A 115 -6.41 -20.30 -0.02
N GLU A 116 -7.48 -21.09 -0.07
CA GLU A 116 -8.40 -21.20 -1.20
C GLU A 116 -9.60 -20.23 -1.14
N THR A 117 -9.63 -19.29 -0.19
CA THR A 117 -10.76 -18.37 0.06
C THR A 117 -11.27 -17.68 -1.19
N PHE A 118 -10.37 -17.20 -2.04
CA PHE A 118 -10.74 -16.49 -3.28
C PHE A 118 -10.84 -17.39 -4.52
N SER A 119 -10.76 -18.71 -4.36
CA SER A 119 -10.67 -19.66 -5.48
C SER A 119 -11.88 -19.59 -6.42
N ASN A 120 -13.08 -19.37 -5.91
CA ASN A 120 -14.29 -19.29 -6.73
C ASN A 120 -14.32 -18.02 -7.59
N MET A 121 -13.91 -16.88 -7.02
CA MET A 121 -13.79 -15.62 -7.74
C MET A 121 -12.71 -15.72 -8.84
N LEU A 122 -11.56 -16.31 -8.51
CA LEU A 122 -10.42 -16.45 -9.43
C LEU A 122 -10.68 -17.41 -10.61
N LYS A 123 -11.73 -18.22 -10.55
CA LYS A 123 -12.18 -19.04 -11.69
C LYS A 123 -13.00 -18.27 -12.72
N GLN A 124 -13.48 -17.08 -12.35
CA GLN A 124 -14.26 -16.22 -13.24
C GLN A 124 -13.32 -15.42 -14.15
N GLU A 125 -13.82 -15.01 -15.31
CA GLU A 125 -13.10 -14.10 -16.19
C GLU A 125 -12.83 -12.77 -15.48
N GLY A 126 -11.61 -12.25 -15.56
CA GLY A 126 -11.20 -11.02 -14.86
C GLY A 126 -11.07 -11.16 -13.34
N GLY A 127 -11.19 -12.38 -12.79
CA GLY A 127 -11.14 -12.61 -11.33
C GLY A 127 -9.80 -12.20 -10.70
N SER A 128 -8.69 -12.35 -11.42
CA SER A 128 -7.37 -11.90 -10.95
C SER A 128 -7.30 -10.38 -10.81
N ASP A 129 -7.75 -9.64 -11.84
CA ASP A 129 -7.74 -8.18 -11.83
C ASP A 129 -8.66 -7.63 -10.75
N LYS A 130 -9.83 -8.28 -10.58
CA LYS A 130 -10.76 -7.93 -9.52
C LYS A 130 -10.12 -8.14 -8.14
N LEU A 131 -9.46 -9.28 -7.90
CA LEU A 131 -8.80 -9.52 -6.61
C LEU A 131 -7.68 -8.52 -6.35
N GLN A 132 -6.94 -8.12 -7.39
CA GLN A 132 -5.92 -7.09 -7.27
C GLN A 132 -6.51 -5.73 -6.85
N GLN A 133 -7.64 -5.32 -7.42
CA GLN A 133 -8.34 -4.09 -7.03
C GLN A 133 -8.86 -4.15 -5.59
N GLU A 134 -9.48 -5.27 -5.19
CA GLU A 134 -9.95 -5.49 -3.81
C GLU A 134 -8.77 -5.47 -2.82
N TYR A 135 -7.62 -6.04 -3.20
CA TYR A 135 -6.39 -6.00 -2.41
C TYR A 135 -5.89 -4.56 -2.20
N GLN A 136 -5.80 -3.78 -3.26
CA GLN A 136 -5.37 -2.39 -3.17
C GLN A 136 -6.29 -1.58 -2.27
N SER A 137 -7.61 -1.68 -2.48
CA SER A 137 -8.59 -1.02 -1.62
C SER A 137 -8.46 -1.42 -0.15
N ALA A 138 -8.18 -2.69 0.12
CA ALA A 138 -8.00 -3.18 1.49
C ALA A 138 -6.72 -2.64 2.15
N ILE A 139 -5.58 -2.62 1.43
CA ILE A 139 -4.30 -2.08 1.93
C ILE A 139 -4.42 -0.59 2.21
N GLU A 140 -4.99 0.18 1.30
CA GLU A 140 -5.20 1.61 1.48
C GLU A 140 -6.09 1.89 2.70
N CYS A 141 -7.25 1.22 2.78
CA CYS A 141 -8.13 1.34 3.92
C CYS A 141 -7.41 0.98 5.23
N PHE A 142 -6.64 -0.11 5.24
CA PHE A 142 -5.91 -0.57 6.41
C PHE A 142 -4.91 0.48 6.90
N LEU A 143 -4.15 1.10 6.00
CA LEU A 143 -3.16 2.10 6.38
C LEU A 143 -3.79 3.46 6.75
N TYR A 144 -4.91 3.83 6.14
CA TYR A 144 -5.59 5.10 6.45
C TYR A 144 -6.41 5.04 7.73
N GLU A 145 -7.04 3.91 8.02
CA GLU A 145 -7.80 3.72 9.25
C GLU A 145 -6.91 3.41 10.46
N ASN A 146 -5.66 2.97 10.24
CA ASN A 146 -4.70 2.61 11.27
C ASN A 146 -3.37 3.34 11.06
N PRO A 147 -3.32 4.68 11.27
CA PRO A 147 -2.12 5.48 11.02
C PRO A 147 -0.92 5.08 11.88
N GLU A 148 -1.15 4.37 13.00
CA GLU A 148 -0.12 3.76 13.83
C GLU A 148 0.67 2.66 13.12
N ILE A 149 0.19 2.16 11.97
CA ILE A 149 0.88 1.17 11.12
C ILE A 149 1.79 1.89 10.11
N PHE A 150 2.53 2.88 10.56
CA PHE A 150 3.45 3.68 9.75
C PHE A 150 4.71 2.91 9.29
N TYR A 151 4.96 1.76 9.85
CA TYR A 151 6.16 0.95 9.63
C TYR A 151 6.07 0.03 8.40
N ILE A 152 4.95 0.02 7.68
CA ILE A 152 4.75 -0.77 6.46
C ILE A 152 4.94 0.10 5.23
N GLU A 153 5.74 -0.38 4.29
CA GLU A 153 5.88 0.13 2.92
C GLU A 153 4.98 -0.72 2.01
N PRO A 154 3.77 -0.23 1.62
CA PRO A 154 2.79 -1.04 0.92
C PRO A 154 3.26 -1.49 -0.47
N THR A 155 4.17 -0.76 -1.10
CA THR A 155 4.75 -1.13 -2.40
C THR A 155 5.63 -2.38 -2.33
N ASN A 156 6.06 -2.79 -1.13
CA ASN A 156 6.82 -4.00 -0.87
C ASN A 156 5.96 -5.15 -0.35
N MET A 157 4.63 -4.99 -0.31
CA MET A 157 3.67 -6.06 -0.01
C MET A 157 3.03 -6.56 -1.30
N TYR A 158 3.16 -7.84 -1.59
CA TYR A 158 2.72 -8.44 -2.84
C TYR A 158 1.60 -9.44 -2.61
N LEU A 159 0.51 -9.29 -3.38
CA LEU A 159 -0.54 -10.29 -3.47
C LEU A 159 -0.11 -11.39 -4.44
N ASN A 160 0.00 -12.62 -3.96
CA ASN A 160 0.40 -13.77 -4.74
C ASN A 160 -0.81 -14.69 -4.99
N ILE A 161 -0.96 -15.13 -6.23
CA ILE A 161 -2.02 -16.03 -6.68
C ILE A 161 -1.38 -17.27 -7.28
N GLU A 162 -1.42 -18.39 -6.57
CA GLU A 162 -0.87 -19.66 -7.00
C GLU A 162 -1.97 -20.57 -7.52
N LYS A 163 -1.89 -20.96 -8.81
CA LYS A 163 -2.83 -21.89 -9.43
C LYS A 163 -2.45 -23.32 -9.11
N ILE A 164 -3.33 -24.06 -8.46
CA ILE A 164 -3.15 -25.46 -8.09
C ILE A 164 -4.07 -26.33 -8.94
N THR A 165 -3.50 -27.20 -9.79
CA THR A 165 -4.26 -28.15 -10.59
C THR A 165 -4.33 -29.49 -9.87
N LYS A 166 -5.55 -29.91 -9.48
CA LYS A 166 -5.84 -31.22 -8.85
C LYS A 166 -6.72 -32.06 -9.78
N ILE A 167 -6.83 -33.37 -9.52
CA ILE A 167 -7.74 -34.27 -10.26
C ILE A 167 -9.20 -33.76 -10.14
N THR A 168 -9.55 -33.11 -9.04
CA THR A 168 -10.88 -32.54 -8.76
C THR A 168 -11.11 -31.16 -9.39
N GLY A 169 -10.15 -30.65 -10.16
CA GLY A 169 -10.24 -29.36 -10.83
C GLY A 169 -9.16 -28.35 -10.39
N VAL A 170 -9.32 -27.12 -10.88
CA VAL A 170 -8.40 -26.02 -10.58
C VAL A 170 -8.84 -25.33 -9.29
N LYS A 171 -7.88 -25.07 -8.42
CA LYS A 171 -8.01 -24.23 -7.22
C LYS A 171 -6.92 -23.17 -7.21
N TYR A 172 -7.09 -22.13 -6.40
CA TYR A 172 -6.11 -21.08 -6.26
C TYR A 172 -5.79 -20.90 -4.78
N ASN A 173 -4.51 -20.81 -4.48
CA ASN A 173 -4.00 -20.45 -3.17
C ASN A 173 -3.56 -18.98 -3.21
N VAL A 174 -3.98 -18.19 -2.25
CA VAL A 174 -3.70 -16.75 -2.20
C VAL A 174 -2.98 -16.42 -0.90
N TYR A 175 -1.97 -15.58 -1.00
CA TYR A 175 -1.22 -15.07 0.15
C TYR A 175 -0.60 -13.71 -0.16
N ILE A 176 -0.26 -12.96 0.91
CA ILE A 176 0.49 -11.70 0.84
C ILE A 176 1.84 -11.93 1.52
N ASP A 177 2.91 -11.50 0.88
CA ASP A 177 4.28 -11.50 1.44
C ASP A 177 5.10 -10.32 0.92
N ASN A 178 6.41 -10.34 1.13
CA ASN A 178 7.33 -9.32 0.65
C ASN A 178 7.92 -9.58 -0.74
N GLY A 179 7.43 -10.59 -1.48
CA GLY A 179 7.93 -10.95 -2.82
C GLY A 179 9.46 -11.06 -2.87
N ASP A 180 10.07 -10.36 -3.82
CA ASP A 180 11.54 -10.29 -3.97
C ASP A 180 12.17 -9.18 -3.10
N SER A 181 11.39 -8.37 -2.39
CA SER A 181 11.91 -7.37 -1.47
C SER A 181 12.48 -8.05 -0.21
N PRO A 182 13.58 -7.54 0.37
CA PRO A 182 14.11 -8.08 1.62
C PRO A 182 13.09 -8.00 2.77
N THR A 183 12.22 -7.00 2.74
CA THR A 183 11.20 -6.72 3.74
C THR A 183 10.13 -5.79 3.17
N TYR A 184 8.93 -5.79 3.75
CA TYR A 184 7.92 -4.75 3.54
C TYR A 184 7.92 -3.69 4.64
N LEU A 185 8.92 -3.66 5.51
CA LEU A 185 9.05 -2.54 6.44
C LEU A 185 9.44 -1.26 5.68
N ALA A 186 8.89 -0.15 6.13
CA ALA A 186 9.23 1.16 5.61
C ALA A 186 10.72 1.49 5.87
N THR A 187 11.30 2.29 5.00
CA THR A 187 12.71 2.69 5.09
C THR A 187 13.05 3.24 6.48
N GLY A 188 14.10 2.68 7.07
CA GLY A 188 14.55 3.01 8.43
C GLY A 188 14.13 2.00 9.49
N PHE A 189 13.36 0.97 9.13
CA PHE A 189 13.05 -0.15 10.00
C PHE A 189 13.63 -1.45 9.43
N TYR A 190 14.37 -2.17 10.25
CA TYR A 190 15.07 -3.40 9.85
C TYR A 190 14.73 -4.60 10.76
N SER A 191 14.00 -4.35 11.86
CA SER A 191 13.61 -5.38 12.81
C SER A 191 12.31 -5.01 13.54
N LYS A 192 11.68 -6.02 14.15
CA LYS A 192 10.50 -5.83 15.01
C LYS A 192 10.81 -4.94 16.21
N GLU A 193 12.00 -5.04 16.81
CA GLU A 193 12.43 -4.25 17.95
C GLU A 193 12.52 -2.76 17.62
N GLU A 194 12.98 -2.42 16.42
CA GLU A 194 13.02 -1.04 15.94
C GLU A 194 11.61 -0.48 15.72
N VAL A 195 10.72 -1.29 15.14
CA VAL A 195 9.29 -0.95 14.99
C VAL A 195 8.64 -0.72 16.36
N ASP A 196 8.80 -1.64 17.31
CA ASP A 196 8.22 -1.52 18.65
C ASP A 196 8.78 -0.28 19.38
N THR A 197 10.07 0.02 19.24
CA THR A 197 10.69 1.22 19.80
C THR A 197 10.09 2.50 19.18
N ALA A 198 9.84 2.50 17.87
CA ALA A 198 9.23 3.64 17.18
C ALA A 198 7.77 3.84 17.62
N ILE A 199 7.00 2.77 17.75
CA ILE A 199 5.62 2.81 18.26
C ILE A 199 5.61 3.44 19.67
N GLN A 200 6.48 2.99 20.57
CA GLN A 200 6.58 3.59 21.91
C GLN A 200 6.87 5.09 21.89
N LYS A 201 7.73 5.55 20.98
CA LYS A 201 8.01 6.99 20.83
C LYS A 201 6.78 7.77 20.35
N VAL A 202 6.00 7.19 19.44
CA VAL A 202 4.73 7.80 18.96
C VAL A 202 3.71 7.83 20.11
N GLU A 203 3.59 6.75 20.88
CA GLU A 203 2.66 6.65 22.01
C GLU A 203 2.95 7.65 23.15
N GLN A 204 4.19 8.06 23.33
CA GLN A 204 4.55 9.10 24.32
C GLN A 204 3.96 10.48 24.00
N ILE A 205 3.46 10.70 22.78
CA ILE A 205 2.94 11.99 22.31
C ILE A 205 1.42 12.08 22.45
N LYS A 206 0.76 10.98 22.81
CA LYS A 206 -0.72 10.89 22.84
C LYS A 206 -1.45 11.66 23.95
N ASP A 207 -0.73 12.30 24.88
CA ASP A 207 -1.29 13.00 26.04
C ASP A 207 -1.89 14.40 25.72
N TYR A 208 -2.06 14.72 24.43
CA TYR A 208 -2.68 15.96 24.00
C TYR A 208 -4.21 15.88 24.10
N GLU A 209 -4.76 16.48 25.15
CA GLU A 209 -6.18 16.35 25.50
C GLU A 209 -7.16 17.17 24.63
N LYS A 210 -6.68 18.19 23.92
CA LYS A 210 -7.56 19.12 23.21
C LYS A 210 -7.15 19.31 21.74
N LEU A 211 -8.16 19.33 20.88
CA LEU A 211 -8.01 19.50 19.44
C LEU A 211 -7.14 20.71 19.06
N LYS A 212 -7.31 21.84 19.78
CA LYS A 212 -6.50 23.03 19.56
C LYS A 212 -5.03 22.79 19.88
N ILE A 213 -4.75 22.09 20.96
CA ILE A 213 -3.37 21.76 21.35
C ILE A 213 -2.75 20.84 20.30
N ILE A 214 -3.50 19.88 19.77
CA ILE A 214 -3.05 19.01 18.69
C ILE A 214 -2.69 19.81 17.44
N HIS A 215 -3.61 20.68 17.01
CA HIS A 215 -3.39 21.53 15.85
C HIS A 215 -2.15 22.42 16.02
N ASP A 216 -2.08 23.17 17.11
CA ASP A 216 -0.96 24.07 17.38
C ASP A 216 0.36 23.30 17.50
N TYR A 217 0.34 22.14 18.16
CA TYR A 217 1.50 21.28 18.25
C TYR A 217 2.02 20.82 16.86
N LEU A 218 1.12 20.40 15.96
CA LEU A 218 1.52 19.94 14.62
C LEU A 218 2.15 21.08 13.82
N ILE A 219 1.57 22.29 13.89
CA ILE A 219 2.09 23.45 13.16
C ILE A 219 3.43 23.92 13.73
N ASP A 220 3.55 23.98 15.05
CA ASP A 220 4.74 24.52 15.69
C ASP A 220 5.94 23.57 15.67
N ASN A 221 5.70 22.26 15.53
CA ASN A 221 6.74 21.25 15.70
C ASN A 221 7.07 20.45 14.43
N ILE A 222 6.32 20.59 13.33
CA ILE A 222 6.52 19.79 12.14
C ILE A 222 6.82 20.71 10.96
N GLU A 223 7.94 20.46 10.29
CA GLU A 223 8.34 21.13 9.06
C GLU A 223 7.70 20.43 7.85
N TYR A 224 7.13 21.21 6.92
CA TYR A 224 6.64 20.66 5.67
C TYR A 224 7.80 20.22 4.79
N ASN A 225 7.84 18.95 4.43
CA ASN A 225 8.95 18.37 3.68
C ASN A 225 8.71 18.47 2.18
N LEU A 226 9.41 19.40 1.52
CA LEU A 226 9.35 19.57 0.07
C LEU A 226 10.15 18.52 -0.71
N GLU A 227 11.09 17.82 -0.05
CA GLU A 227 12.01 16.90 -0.72
C GLU A 227 11.48 15.47 -0.83
N GLN A 228 10.33 15.12 -0.33
CA GLN A 228 9.62 13.84 -0.45
C GLN A 228 10.50 12.58 -0.66
N SER A 229 11.68 12.55 -0.05
CA SER A 229 12.75 11.63 -0.41
C SER A 229 12.58 10.19 0.10
N ASN A 230 11.60 9.95 0.99
CA ASN A 230 11.32 8.62 1.53
C ASN A 230 9.87 8.51 2.01
N TYR A 231 9.42 7.27 2.18
CA TYR A 231 8.06 6.96 2.62
C TYR A 231 7.69 7.56 3.99
N ASN A 232 8.65 7.78 4.88
CA ASN A 232 8.37 8.39 6.19
C ASN A 232 7.80 9.81 6.08
N ALA A 233 7.99 10.52 4.96
CA ALA A 233 7.35 11.80 4.73
C ALA A 233 5.81 11.71 4.67
N TYR A 234 5.26 10.54 4.37
CA TYR A 234 3.83 10.29 4.18
C TYR A 234 3.16 9.57 5.37
N ASN A 235 3.87 9.38 6.47
CA ASN A 235 3.38 8.57 7.57
C ASN A 235 3.51 9.25 8.93
N LEU A 236 2.93 8.60 9.95
CA LEU A 236 2.88 9.06 11.32
C LEU A 236 4.28 9.26 11.94
N TYR A 237 5.23 8.36 11.62
CA TYR A 237 6.59 8.44 12.15
C TYR A 237 7.33 9.69 11.64
N GLY A 238 7.19 10.00 10.35
CA GLY A 238 7.72 11.22 9.77
C GLY A 238 7.17 12.48 10.46
N ALA A 239 5.86 12.52 10.67
CA ALA A 239 5.23 13.66 11.33
C ALA A 239 5.63 13.78 12.81
N LEU A 240 5.41 12.75 13.63
CA LEU A 240 5.53 12.88 15.08
C LEU A 240 6.94 12.64 15.62
N VAL A 241 7.77 11.86 14.94
CA VAL A 241 9.14 11.54 15.41
C VAL A 241 10.19 12.34 14.64
N ASN A 242 10.19 12.26 13.31
CA ASN A 242 11.17 12.97 12.49
C ASN A 242 10.87 14.47 12.40
N LYS A 243 9.65 14.91 12.75
CA LYS A 243 9.18 16.29 12.66
C LYS A 243 9.25 16.88 11.24
N LYS A 244 9.11 16.02 10.24
CA LYS A 244 9.19 16.36 8.82
C LYS A 244 8.25 15.47 8.00
N CYS A 245 7.22 16.06 7.37
CA CYS A 245 6.29 15.30 6.55
C CYS A 245 5.58 16.19 5.51
N VAL A 246 4.84 15.57 4.60
CA VAL A 246 3.92 16.22 3.66
C VAL A 246 2.48 16.16 4.18
N CYS A 247 1.52 16.63 3.38
CA CYS A 247 0.09 16.69 3.72
C CYS A 247 -0.45 15.39 4.35
N GLU A 248 -0.15 14.24 3.75
CA GLU A 248 -0.61 12.93 4.23
C GLU A 248 -0.05 12.58 5.62
N GLY A 249 1.21 12.90 5.90
CA GLY A 249 1.81 12.73 7.23
C GLY A 249 1.13 13.61 8.28
N TYR A 250 0.84 14.88 7.96
CA TYR A 250 0.06 15.78 8.83
C TYR A 250 -1.34 15.24 9.09
N ALA A 251 -2.06 14.83 8.05
CA ALA A 251 -3.42 14.32 8.16
C ALA A 251 -3.49 13.04 9.01
N LYS A 252 -2.54 12.11 8.82
CA LYS A 252 -2.42 10.90 9.63
C LYS A 252 -2.08 11.21 11.10
N ALA A 253 -1.19 12.17 11.34
CA ALA A 253 -0.84 12.59 12.71
C ALA A 253 -2.03 13.25 13.41
N PHE A 254 -2.76 14.11 12.71
CA PHE A 254 -3.97 14.72 13.24
C PHE A 254 -5.03 13.66 13.57
N LYS A 255 -5.29 12.74 12.61
CA LYS A 255 -6.21 11.64 12.84
C LYS A 255 -5.83 10.80 14.06
N TYR A 256 -4.59 10.37 14.15
CA TYR A 256 -4.10 9.57 15.28
C TYR A 256 -4.32 10.24 16.64
N LEU A 257 -3.88 11.50 16.76
CA LEU A 257 -3.98 12.24 18.01
C LEU A 257 -5.44 12.56 18.40
N THR A 258 -6.32 12.78 17.44
CA THR A 258 -7.74 13.02 17.69
C THR A 258 -8.50 11.74 18.03
N ASP A 259 -8.15 10.60 17.42
CA ASP A 259 -8.72 9.29 17.78
C ASP A 259 -8.40 8.94 19.25
N GLU A 260 -7.19 9.26 19.74
CA GLU A 260 -6.78 9.02 21.14
C GLU A 260 -7.61 9.80 22.17
N ILE A 261 -8.19 10.92 21.78
CA ILE A 261 -9.10 11.70 22.64
C ILE A 261 -10.58 11.47 22.28
N ASN A 262 -10.90 10.41 21.56
CA ASN A 262 -12.25 9.98 21.14
C ASN A 262 -13.01 11.05 20.33
N ILE A 263 -12.31 11.82 19.50
CA ILE A 263 -12.95 12.70 18.51
C ILE A 263 -13.00 11.95 17.18
N GLU A 264 -14.22 11.60 16.75
CA GLU A 264 -14.42 10.95 15.45
C GLU A 264 -13.95 11.86 14.31
N ASN A 265 -13.10 11.31 13.46
CA ASN A 265 -12.61 11.99 12.26
C ASN A 265 -12.34 10.97 11.15
N VAL A 266 -12.23 11.49 9.93
CA VAL A 266 -11.94 10.67 8.75
C VAL A 266 -10.84 11.32 7.93
N LEU A 267 -9.88 10.51 7.48
CA LEU A 267 -8.89 10.93 6.52
C LEU A 267 -9.54 11.01 5.13
N VAL A 268 -9.50 12.19 4.51
CA VAL A 268 -10.02 12.40 3.15
C VAL A 268 -8.84 12.58 2.21
N ILE A 269 -8.83 11.79 1.14
CA ILE A 269 -7.82 11.88 0.08
C ILE A 269 -8.49 12.34 -1.18
N GLY A 270 -7.86 13.27 -1.87
CA GLY A 270 -8.39 13.86 -3.07
C GLY A 270 -7.32 14.52 -3.92
N LYS A 271 -7.76 15.36 -4.82
CA LYS A 271 -6.88 16.19 -5.64
C LYS A 271 -6.99 17.64 -5.21
N GLY A 272 -5.87 18.23 -4.83
CA GLY A 272 -5.73 19.66 -4.57
C GLY A 272 -5.23 20.38 -5.82
N THR A 273 -5.77 21.58 -6.12
CA THR A 273 -5.26 22.43 -7.20
C THR A 273 -4.59 23.64 -6.58
N ASN A 274 -3.32 23.84 -6.90
CA ASN A 274 -2.55 24.99 -6.40
C ASN A 274 -2.88 26.28 -7.17
N SER A 275 -2.27 27.40 -6.77
CA SER A 275 -2.46 28.71 -7.40
C SER A 275 -2.02 28.78 -8.87
N ASN A 276 -1.24 27.82 -9.33
CA ASN A 276 -0.77 27.71 -10.72
C ASN A 276 -1.65 26.80 -11.58
N ASN A 277 -2.81 26.34 -11.05
CA ASN A 277 -3.70 25.35 -11.67
C ASN A 277 -3.06 23.95 -11.87
N GLU A 278 -2.00 23.63 -11.14
CA GLU A 278 -1.45 22.29 -11.12
C GLU A 278 -2.22 21.45 -10.10
N THR A 279 -2.60 20.24 -10.52
CA THR A 279 -3.39 19.32 -9.69
C THR A 279 -2.49 18.21 -9.18
N GLU A 280 -2.46 18.03 -7.87
CA GLU A 280 -1.70 16.99 -7.18
C GLU A 280 -2.57 16.22 -6.18
N ASN A 281 -2.14 15.01 -5.79
CA ASN A 281 -2.81 14.25 -4.73
C ASN A 281 -2.62 14.98 -3.40
N HIS A 282 -3.70 15.08 -2.62
CA HIS A 282 -3.72 15.79 -1.34
C HIS A 282 -4.56 15.04 -0.30
N ALA A 283 -4.10 15.04 0.96
CA ALA A 283 -4.80 14.44 2.10
C ALA A 283 -5.16 15.52 3.12
#